data_40a45e1d79a653962fd4decfc2d278b2
#
_entry.id   40a45e1d79a653962fd4decfc2d278b2
#
_cell.length_a   1.000
_cell.length_b   1.000
_cell.length_c   1.000
_cell.angle_alpha   90.00
_cell.angle_beta   90.00
_cell.angle_gamma   90.00
#
_symmetry.space_group_name_H-M   'P 1'
#
loop_
_entity.id
_entity.type
_entity.pdbx_description
1 polymer ?
#
loop_
_entity_poly.entity_id
_entity_poly.type
_entity_poly.pdbx_seq_one_letter_code
_entity_poly.pdbx_strand_id
1 'polypeptide(L)'
;ADYHNEPAYGIYTDMNAIRSDEELGNLHSLYVDQWDWERVITNEDRNVNFLKEIVNRIYAAMIRTEYMVYEMYPQIKPCLPQKLHFIHSEELRHGKKHDGRAPDYDDYTTKGLNDLPGLNGDLLLWDNVLQRSIELSSMGIRVDKEALQRQLKEEKEEKRLELYFHKRLMNDTLPLSIGGGIGQSRLCMFYLRKAHIGEIQASIWPEDMRKECEELDIHLI
;
A
#
# COMPACT_ATOMS: atom_id res chain seq x y z
N ALA A 1 -8.20 -19.77 -5.83
CA ALA A 1 -9.08 -20.94 -5.97
C ALA A 1 -9.77 -20.96 -7.34
N ASP A 2 -10.50 -19.89 -7.69
CA ASP A 2 -11.28 -19.88 -8.96
C ASP A 2 -10.38 -19.83 -10.20
N TYR A 3 -9.17 -19.35 -10.07
CA TYR A 3 -8.16 -19.28 -11.14
C TYR A 3 -7.15 -20.44 -11.10
N HIS A 4 -7.31 -21.40 -10.18
CA HIS A 4 -6.48 -22.62 -10.05
C HIS A 4 -4.97 -22.37 -10.05
N ASN A 5 -4.52 -21.26 -9.40
CA ASN A 5 -3.11 -20.95 -9.31
C ASN A 5 -2.38 -21.94 -8.38
N GLU A 6 -1.22 -22.39 -8.84
CA GLU A 6 -0.27 -23.18 -8.05
C GLU A 6 0.54 -22.28 -7.11
N PRO A 7 1.19 -22.82 -6.06
CA PRO A 7 2.14 -22.07 -5.26
C PRO A 7 3.19 -21.34 -6.10
N ALA A 8 3.55 -20.14 -5.68
CA ALA A 8 4.42 -19.20 -6.38
C ALA A 8 3.82 -18.49 -7.61
N TYR A 9 2.62 -18.87 -8.06
CA TYR A 9 1.87 -18.14 -9.09
C TYR A 9 0.83 -17.23 -8.46
N GLY A 10 0.42 -16.21 -9.19
CA GLY A 10 -0.54 -15.24 -8.70
C GLY A 10 -1.34 -14.60 -9.83
N ILE A 11 -2.21 -13.73 -9.43
CA ILE A 11 -2.99 -12.87 -10.29
C ILE A 11 -2.72 -11.41 -9.94
N TYR A 12 -2.90 -10.53 -10.88
CA TYR A 12 -2.95 -9.09 -10.63
C TYR A 12 -4.09 -8.47 -11.42
N THR A 13 -4.51 -7.31 -11.01
CA THR A 13 -5.49 -6.50 -11.72
C THR A 13 -5.04 -5.05 -11.77
N ASP A 14 -5.36 -4.40 -12.87
CA ASP A 14 -5.33 -2.96 -13.01
C ASP A 14 -6.68 -2.44 -12.53
N MET A 15 -6.75 -2.13 -11.24
CA MET A 15 -7.96 -1.78 -10.55
C MET A 15 -8.22 -0.29 -10.63
N ASN A 16 -9.45 0.07 -10.94
CA ASN A 16 -9.96 1.44 -10.92
C ASN A 16 -11.20 1.49 -10.03
N ALA A 17 -11.25 2.43 -9.10
CA ALA A 17 -12.34 2.57 -8.16
C ALA A 17 -12.66 4.03 -7.85
N ILE A 18 -13.90 4.25 -7.39
CA ILE A 18 -14.33 5.53 -6.80
C ILE A 18 -14.51 5.32 -5.30
N ARG A 19 -13.84 6.14 -4.51
CA ARG A 19 -14.01 6.21 -3.06
C ARG A 19 -14.88 7.40 -2.71
N SER A 20 -16.16 7.18 -2.47
CA SER A 20 -17.14 8.24 -2.23
C SER A 20 -16.89 9.02 -0.93
N ASP A 21 -16.27 8.37 0.05
CA ASP A 21 -16.07 8.90 1.40
C ASP A 21 -14.61 9.35 1.63
N GLU A 22 -13.82 9.51 0.54
CA GLU A 22 -12.43 9.95 0.63
C GLU A 22 -12.34 11.43 1.00
N GLU A 23 -11.51 11.76 1.97
CA GLU A 23 -11.10 13.13 2.25
C GLU A 23 -10.04 13.55 1.22
N LEU A 24 -10.39 14.54 0.40
CA LEU A 24 -9.53 14.98 -0.70
C LEU A 24 -8.31 15.74 -0.19
N GLY A 25 -7.19 15.51 -0.83
CA GLY A 25 -5.94 16.18 -0.51
C GLY A 25 -4.91 16.02 -1.64
N ASN A 26 -3.73 16.49 -1.39
CA ASN A 26 -2.65 16.38 -2.40
C ASN A 26 -2.21 14.95 -2.72
N LEU A 27 -2.51 13.98 -1.84
CA LEU A 27 -2.22 12.55 -2.02
C LEU A 27 -3.48 11.69 -2.22
N HIS A 28 -4.68 12.25 -2.03
CA HIS A 28 -5.94 11.53 -2.02
C HIS A 28 -6.94 12.14 -3.00
N SER A 29 -7.53 11.28 -3.80
CA SER A 29 -8.51 11.60 -4.83
C SER A 29 -9.74 10.70 -4.67
N LEU A 30 -10.89 11.13 -5.17
CA LEU A 30 -12.06 10.27 -5.30
C LEU A 30 -11.79 9.06 -6.20
N TYR A 31 -10.97 9.25 -7.23
CA TYR A 31 -10.57 8.20 -8.14
C TYR A 31 -9.29 7.52 -7.64
N VAL A 32 -9.30 6.20 -7.59
CA VAL A 32 -8.16 5.38 -7.15
C VAL A 32 -7.81 4.38 -8.24
N ASP A 33 -6.54 4.32 -8.58
CA ASP A 33 -5.96 3.35 -9.48
C ASP A 33 -4.86 2.56 -8.79
N GLN A 34 -4.95 1.25 -8.82
CA GLN A 34 -3.99 0.37 -8.16
C GLN A 34 -3.66 -0.84 -9.03
N TRP A 35 -2.42 -1.32 -8.93
CA TRP A 35 -2.08 -2.69 -9.26
C TRP A 35 -2.30 -3.53 -8.01
N ASP A 36 -3.44 -4.18 -7.95
CA ASP A 36 -3.72 -5.16 -6.89
C ASP A 36 -3.26 -6.53 -7.33
N TRP A 37 -2.66 -7.26 -6.41
CA TRP A 37 -2.10 -8.56 -6.69
C TRP A 37 -2.30 -9.54 -5.54
N GLU A 38 -2.43 -10.84 -5.89
CA GLU A 38 -2.49 -11.96 -4.96
C GLU A 38 -1.62 -13.09 -5.50
N ARG A 39 -0.81 -13.68 -4.63
CA ARG A 39 0.06 -14.82 -4.94
C ARG A 39 -0.23 -15.96 -3.98
N VAL A 40 -0.39 -17.17 -4.51
CA VAL A 40 -0.54 -18.39 -3.71
C VAL A 40 0.80 -18.72 -3.04
N ILE A 41 0.74 -19.07 -1.77
CA ILE A 41 1.90 -19.43 -0.95
C ILE A 41 1.67 -20.78 -0.28
N THR A 42 2.75 -21.36 0.21
CA THR A 42 2.71 -22.58 1.03
C THR A 42 2.61 -22.23 2.52
N ASN A 43 2.42 -23.24 3.34
CA ASN A 43 2.40 -23.06 4.79
C ASN A 43 3.77 -22.62 5.34
N GLU A 44 4.84 -23.11 4.72
CA GLU A 44 6.23 -22.77 5.06
C GLU A 44 6.55 -21.30 4.75
N ASP A 45 5.88 -20.72 3.74
CA ASP A 45 6.04 -19.31 3.35
C ASP A 45 5.34 -18.35 4.31
N ARG A 46 4.51 -18.87 5.21
CA ARG A 46 3.69 -18.06 6.10
C ARG A 46 4.48 -17.50 7.28
N ASN A 47 5.45 -16.65 6.99
CA ASN A 47 6.34 -16.06 7.99
C ASN A 47 6.84 -14.66 7.57
N VAL A 48 7.38 -13.91 8.54
CA VAL A 48 7.86 -12.54 8.32
C VAL A 48 9.06 -12.45 7.39
N ASN A 49 9.89 -13.47 7.32
CA ASN A 49 11.07 -13.47 6.42
C ASN A 49 10.62 -13.55 4.96
N PHE A 50 9.64 -14.38 4.68
CA PHE A 50 9.03 -14.46 3.34
C PHE A 50 8.37 -13.14 2.95
N LEU A 51 7.61 -12.51 3.87
CA LEU A 51 7.05 -11.19 3.63
C LEU A 51 8.14 -10.18 3.27
N LYS A 52 9.22 -10.12 4.05
CA LYS A 52 10.37 -9.24 3.76
C LYS A 52 11.03 -9.53 2.43
N GLU A 53 11.11 -10.79 2.02
CA GLU A 53 11.63 -11.17 0.70
C GLU A 53 10.77 -10.59 -0.42
N ILE A 54 9.44 -10.74 -0.33
CA ILE A 54 8.52 -10.20 -1.34
C ILE A 54 8.59 -8.67 -1.39
N VAL A 55 8.61 -8.00 -0.24
CA VAL A 55 8.78 -6.54 -0.16
C VAL A 55 10.08 -6.10 -0.85
N ASN A 56 11.20 -6.78 -0.59
CA ASN A 56 12.48 -6.46 -1.23
C ASN A 56 12.44 -6.66 -2.76
N ARG A 57 11.74 -7.68 -3.25
CA ARG A 57 11.57 -7.91 -4.70
C ARG A 57 10.77 -6.79 -5.36
N ILE A 58 9.69 -6.35 -4.74
CA ILE A 58 8.87 -5.21 -5.22
C ILE A 58 9.73 -3.94 -5.20
N TYR A 59 10.43 -3.69 -4.11
CA TYR A 59 11.29 -2.52 -3.98
C TYR A 59 12.42 -2.51 -5.02
N ALA A 60 13.02 -3.64 -5.32
CA ALA A 60 14.03 -3.76 -6.38
C ALA A 60 13.46 -3.41 -7.78
N ALA A 61 12.17 -3.73 -8.02
CA ALA A 61 11.50 -3.29 -9.24
C ALA A 61 11.29 -1.76 -9.22
N MET A 62 10.90 -1.18 -8.09
CA MET A 62 10.75 0.27 -7.96
C MET A 62 12.05 1.03 -8.21
N ILE A 63 13.18 0.56 -7.64
CA ILE A 63 14.51 1.15 -7.92
C ILE A 63 14.82 1.11 -9.42
N ARG A 64 14.61 -0.02 -10.09
CA ARG A 64 14.85 -0.14 -11.54
C ARG A 64 13.98 0.83 -12.33
N THR A 65 12.71 0.96 -11.97
CA THR A 65 11.80 1.90 -12.62
C THR A 65 12.26 3.35 -12.42
N GLU A 66 12.75 3.71 -11.23
CA GLU A 66 13.31 5.04 -10.98
C GLU A 66 14.51 5.36 -11.90
N TYR A 67 15.39 4.38 -12.11
CA TYR A 67 16.51 4.54 -13.06
C TYR A 67 16.03 4.65 -14.52
N MET A 68 14.99 3.92 -14.91
CA MET A 68 14.39 4.08 -16.25
C MET A 68 13.81 5.48 -16.44
N VAL A 69 13.13 6.02 -15.41
CA VAL A 69 12.65 7.42 -15.43
C VAL A 69 13.83 8.40 -15.58
N TYR A 70 14.91 8.17 -14.85
CA TYR A 70 16.11 9.01 -14.96
C TYR A 70 16.77 8.94 -16.34
N GLU A 71 16.82 7.77 -16.98
CA GLU A 71 17.33 7.64 -18.35
C GLU A 71 16.50 8.43 -19.36
N MET A 72 15.17 8.48 -19.18
CA MET A 72 14.27 9.25 -20.04
C MET A 72 14.26 10.74 -19.70
N TYR A 73 14.41 11.09 -18.43
CA TYR A 73 14.34 12.45 -17.88
C TYR A 73 15.52 12.72 -16.95
N PRO A 74 16.73 13.02 -17.48
CA PRO A 74 17.95 13.15 -16.68
C PRO A 74 17.93 14.24 -15.60
N GLN A 75 16.98 15.18 -15.68
CA GLN A 75 16.75 16.20 -14.65
C GLN A 75 16.12 15.62 -13.38
N ILE A 76 15.44 14.47 -13.48
CA ILE A 76 14.82 13.76 -12.35
C ILE A 76 15.81 12.73 -11.81
N LYS A 77 16.63 13.14 -10.84
CA LYS A 77 17.66 12.26 -10.28
C LYS A 77 17.06 11.20 -9.36
N PRO A 78 17.57 9.95 -9.39
CA PRO A 78 17.18 8.92 -8.44
C PRO A 78 17.41 9.36 -6.99
N CYS A 79 16.49 9.00 -6.10
CA CYS A 79 16.58 9.30 -4.68
C CYS A 79 16.23 8.11 -3.76
N LEU A 80 15.78 6.99 -4.33
CA LEU A 80 15.47 5.80 -3.56
C LEU A 80 16.75 5.23 -2.92
N PRO A 81 16.74 4.93 -1.60
CA PRO A 81 17.84 4.25 -0.95
C PRO A 81 18.06 2.85 -1.52
N GLN A 82 19.29 2.38 -1.52
CA GLN A 82 19.61 1.05 -2.07
C GLN A 82 19.04 -0.12 -1.25
N LYS A 83 18.69 0.12 0.00
CA LYS A 83 18.17 -0.91 0.93
C LYS A 83 17.01 -0.35 1.73
N LEU A 84 16.02 -1.20 1.97
CA LEU A 84 14.94 -0.93 2.90
C LEU A 84 15.41 -1.09 4.35
N HIS A 85 14.85 -0.28 5.21
CA HIS A 85 14.92 -0.45 6.65
C HIS A 85 13.57 -0.99 7.14
N PHE A 86 13.59 -2.12 7.87
CA PHE A 86 12.38 -2.73 8.41
C PHE A 86 12.23 -2.34 9.88
N ILE A 87 11.09 -1.76 10.23
CA ILE A 87 10.75 -1.33 11.59
C ILE A 87 9.48 -2.07 12.00
N HIS A 88 9.42 -2.52 13.24
CA HIS A 88 8.20 -3.08 13.81
C HIS A 88 7.22 -1.95 14.19
N SER A 89 5.92 -2.15 13.98
CA SER A 89 4.90 -1.13 14.26
C SER A 89 4.90 -0.67 15.74
N GLU A 90 5.22 -1.56 16.67
CA GLU A 90 5.37 -1.20 18.09
C GLU A 90 6.54 -0.25 18.36
N GLU A 91 7.65 -0.37 17.61
CA GLU A 91 8.78 0.56 17.72
C GLU A 91 8.37 1.96 17.30
N LEU A 92 7.48 2.06 16.31
CA LEU A 92 6.91 3.32 15.85
C LEU A 92 5.95 3.92 16.88
N ARG A 93 5.08 3.12 17.51
CA ARG A 93 4.17 3.56 18.58
C ARG A 93 4.91 4.15 19.77
N HIS A 94 6.05 3.60 20.15
CA HIS A 94 6.83 4.05 21.30
C HIS A 94 7.71 5.28 21.01
N GLY A 95 7.52 5.94 19.87
CA GLY A 95 8.08 7.26 19.61
C GLY A 95 9.61 7.31 19.56
N LYS A 96 10.28 6.23 19.18
CA LYS A 96 11.68 6.29 18.79
C LYS A 96 11.76 7.06 17.47
N LYS A 97 11.97 8.37 17.61
CA LYS A 97 12.20 9.27 16.49
C LYS A 97 13.43 8.79 15.73
N HIS A 98 13.23 8.13 14.59
CA HIS A 98 14.25 8.06 13.58
C HIS A 98 14.33 9.46 12.95
N ASP A 99 15.48 10.11 13.09
CA ASP A 99 15.84 11.42 12.48
C ASP A 99 15.00 12.65 12.91
N GLY A 100 14.34 12.61 14.06
CA GLY A 100 13.59 13.76 14.58
C GLY A 100 12.32 14.10 13.79
N ARG A 101 11.92 13.27 12.85
CA ARG A 101 10.71 13.42 12.04
C ARG A 101 9.69 12.41 12.52
N ALA A 102 8.59 12.89 13.12
CA ALA A 102 7.44 12.05 13.33
C ALA A 102 6.89 11.68 11.94
N PRO A 103 6.71 10.40 11.61
CA PRO A 103 5.90 10.06 10.44
C PRO A 103 4.51 10.64 10.70
N ASP A 104 4.02 11.40 9.74
CA ASP A 104 2.63 11.78 9.70
C ASP A 104 1.90 10.52 9.23
N TYR A 105 1.43 9.74 10.20
CA TYR A 105 0.66 8.55 9.92
C TYR A 105 -0.75 8.97 9.55
N ASP A 106 -1.02 8.98 8.26
CA ASP A 106 -2.35 8.70 7.80
C ASP A 106 -2.65 7.24 8.11
N ASP A 107 -3.31 7.06 9.08
CA ASP A 107 -3.68 6.09 10.06
C ASP A 107 -4.35 4.82 9.52
N TYR A 108 -3.91 4.28 8.37
CA TYR A 108 -4.42 3.01 7.85
C TYR A 108 -3.90 1.79 8.61
N THR A 109 -2.75 1.90 9.26
CA THR A 109 -2.18 0.80 10.03
C THR A 109 -2.66 0.77 11.47
N THR A 110 -3.18 1.88 12.00
CA THR A 110 -3.57 1.97 13.42
C THR A 110 -5.08 1.91 13.65
N LYS A 111 -5.91 2.19 12.65
CA LYS A 111 -7.39 2.10 12.75
C LYS A 111 -7.98 0.82 12.17
N GLY A 112 -7.24 0.14 11.33
CA GLY A 112 -7.65 -1.14 10.81
C GLY A 112 -7.08 -2.25 11.66
N LEU A 113 -7.86 -2.83 12.56
CA LEU A 113 -7.50 -4.01 13.33
C LEU A 113 -6.53 -3.76 14.49
N ASN A 114 -6.86 -2.81 15.35
CA ASN A 114 -6.49 -2.75 16.77
C ASN A 114 -5.41 -3.76 17.21
N ASP A 115 -4.14 -3.46 16.95
CA ASP A 115 -3.01 -4.19 17.55
C ASP A 115 -2.98 -5.72 17.40
N LEU A 116 -3.77 -6.28 16.51
CA LEU A 116 -3.76 -7.72 16.28
C LEU A 116 -2.51 -8.13 15.50
N PRO A 117 -1.73 -9.10 15.98
CA PRO A 117 -0.54 -9.55 15.29
C PRO A 117 -0.89 -10.04 13.88
N GLY A 118 -0.37 -9.36 12.87
CA GLY A 118 -0.55 -9.68 11.47
C GLY A 118 0.80 -9.78 10.76
N LEU A 119 0.81 -10.45 9.62
CA LEU A 119 1.96 -10.53 8.72
C LEU A 119 1.74 -9.56 7.57
N ASN A 120 1.67 -8.28 7.88
CA ASN A 120 1.48 -7.20 6.91
C ASN A 120 2.55 -6.12 7.11
N GLY A 121 2.73 -5.29 6.10
CA GLY A 121 3.64 -4.17 6.14
C GLY A 121 3.34 -3.17 5.03
N ASP A 122 3.69 -1.93 5.32
CA ASP A 122 3.53 -0.81 4.42
C ASP A 122 4.90 -0.32 3.96
N LEU A 123 5.00 0.02 2.70
CA LEU A 123 6.19 0.60 2.11
C LEU A 123 6.07 2.12 2.15
N LEU A 124 6.77 2.71 3.12
CA LEU A 124 6.83 4.15 3.32
C LEU A 124 8.11 4.70 2.70
N LEU A 125 8.01 5.75 1.92
CA LEU A 125 9.14 6.46 1.33
C LEU A 125 9.08 7.93 1.71
N TRP A 126 10.27 8.53 1.91
CA TRP A 126 10.40 9.96 2.11
C TRP A 126 10.22 10.69 0.78
N ASP A 127 9.21 11.55 0.68
CA ASP A 127 8.98 12.40 -0.47
C ASP A 127 9.73 13.74 -0.30
N ASN A 128 10.65 14.00 -1.21
CA ASN A 128 11.47 15.21 -1.17
C ASN A 128 10.73 16.48 -1.61
N VAL A 129 9.61 16.35 -2.32
CA VAL A 129 8.77 17.49 -2.72
C VAL A 129 7.88 17.87 -1.55
N LEU A 130 7.18 16.91 -0.99
CA LEU A 130 6.23 17.12 0.10
C LEU A 130 6.90 17.24 1.49
N GLN A 131 8.20 16.90 1.59
CA GLN A 131 8.95 16.88 2.85
C GLN A 131 8.30 16.04 3.95
N ARG A 132 7.70 14.91 3.56
CA ARG A 132 7.01 13.95 4.44
C ARG A 132 7.16 12.52 3.95
N SER A 133 6.87 11.57 4.81
CA SER A 133 6.72 10.16 4.40
C SER A 133 5.39 9.96 3.68
N ILE A 134 5.41 9.18 2.62
CA ILE A 134 4.23 8.74 1.89
C ILE A 134 4.21 7.22 1.80
N GLU A 135 3.03 6.63 1.90
CA GLU A 135 2.80 5.22 1.67
C GLU A 135 2.60 4.98 0.17
N LEU A 136 3.42 4.12 -0.42
CA LEU A 136 3.30 3.74 -1.83
C LEU A 136 2.64 2.38 -2.04
N SER A 137 2.73 1.50 -1.06
CA SER A 137 2.19 0.14 -1.17
C SER A 137 1.93 -0.44 0.21
N SER A 138 0.81 -1.14 0.33
CA SER A 138 0.50 -1.98 1.48
C SER A 138 0.37 -3.42 1.03
N MET A 139 0.90 -4.37 1.81
CA MET A 139 0.86 -5.78 1.49
C MET A 139 0.93 -6.67 2.71
N GLY A 140 0.44 -7.90 2.59
CA GLY A 140 0.49 -8.83 3.71
C GLY A 140 0.17 -10.26 3.33
N ILE A 141 0.64 -11.18 4.15
CA ILE A 141 0.22 -12.56 4.14
C ILE A 141 -1.21 -12.60 4.69
N ARG A 142 -2.11 -13.12 3.88
CA ARG A 142 -3.55 -13.16 4.24
C ARG A 142 -3.77 -14.07 5.45
N VAL A 143 -4.84 -13.78 6.17
CA VAL A 143 -5.25 -14.60 7.33
C VAL A 143 -5.53 -16.05 6.91
N ASP A 144 -5.13 -16.99 7.75
CA ASP A 144 -5.64 -18.36 7.71
C ASP A 144 -6.94 -18.45 8.54
N LYS A 145 -7.54 -19.61 8.59
CA LYS A 145 -8.80 -19.80 9.31
C LYS A 145 -8.69 -19.58 10.81
N GLU A 146 -7.55 -19.95 11.41
CA GLU A 146 -7.27 -19.76 12.83
C GLU A 146 -7.10 -18.27 13.18
N ALA A 147 -6.34 -17.55 12.35
CA ALA A 147 -6.19 -16.11 12.51
C ALA A 147 -7.51 -15.36 12.29
N LEU A 148 -8.28 -15.74 11.26
CA LEU A 148 -9.58 -15.14 10.99
C LEU A 148 -10.53 -15.32 12.18
N GLN A 149 -10.66 -16.55 12.71
CA GLN A 149 -11.53 -16.81 13.86
C GLN A 149 -11.12 -16.00 15.08
N ARG A 150 -9.82 -15.96 15.38
CA ARG A 150 -9.29 -15.19 16.52
C ARG A 150 -9.61 -13.70 16.36
N GLN A 151 -9.31 -13.10 15.20
CA GLN A 151 -9.55 -11.70 14.95
C GLN A 151 -11.03 -11.33 15.01
N LEU A 152 -11.91 -12.12 14.39
CA LEU A 152 -13.35 -11.87 14.45
C LEU A 152 -13.92 -11.98 15.86
N LYS A 153 -13.39 -12.88 16.68
CA LYS A 153 -13.79 -13.02 18.09
C LYS A 153 -13.34 -11.80 18.90
N GLU A 154 -12.12 -11.33 18.70
CA GLU A 154 -11.57 -10.15 19.38
C GLU A 154 -12.36 -8.89 19.02
N GLU A 155 -12.74 -8.74 17.75
CA GLU A 155 -13.58 -7.63 17.24
C GLU A 155 -15.09 -7.80 17.54
N LYS A 156 -15.53 -8.95 18.10
CA LYS A 156 -16.94 -9.29 18.33
C LYS A 156 -17.78 -9.25 17.05
N GLU A 157 -17.17 -9.65 15.94
CA GLU A 157 -17.75 -9.65 14.60
C GLU A 157 -17.89 -11.06 14.01
N GLU A 158 -18.08 -12.09 14.85
CA GLU A 158 -18.19 -13.50 14.44
C GLU A 158 -19.27 -13.74 13.39
N LYS A 159 -20.31 -12.89 13.35
CA LYS A 159 -21.34 -12.95 12.30
C LYS A 159 -20.78 -12.82 10.88
N ARG A 160 -19.59 -12.22 10.71
CA ARG A 160 -18.91 -12.10 9.40
C ARG A 160 -18.41 -13.45 8.87
N LEU A 161 -18.36 -14.51 9.69
CA LEU A 161 -18.06 -15.86 9.20
C LEU A 161 -19.08 -16.34 8.14
N GLU A 162 -20.26 -15.74 8.11
CA GLU A 162 -21.29 -16.01 7.09
C GLU A 162 -20.99 -15.38 5.71
N LEU A 163 -20.05 -14.46 5.61
CA LEU A 163 -19.68 -13.81 4.35
C LEU A 163 -18.98 -14.79 3.40
N TYR A 164 -19.10 -14.56 2.10
CA TYR A 164 -18.64 -15.45 1.05
C TYR A 164 -17.15 -15.84 1.19
N PHE A 165 -16.28 -14.86 1.35
CA PHE A 165 -14.84 -15.10 1.54
C PHE A 165 -14.56 -15.91 2.81
N HIS A 166 -15.17 -15.51 3.93
CA HIS A 166 -14.95 -16.13 5.24
C HIS A 166 -15.38 -17.60 5.24
N LYS A 167 -16.58 -17.91 4.68
CA LYS A 167 -17.03 -19.30 4.52
C LYS A 167 -16.07 -20.15 3.71
N ARG A 168 -15.55 -19.62 2.62
CA ARG A 168 -14.61 -20.36 1.77
C ARG A 168 -13.30 -20.62 2.49
N LEU A 169 -12.77 -19.63 3.22
CA LEU A 169 -11.57 -19.79 4.01
C LEU A 169 -11.74 -20.83 5.11
N MET A 170 -12.86 -20.77 5.84
CA MET A 170 -13.19 -21.74 6.90
C MET A 170 -13.34 -23.17 6.39
N ASN A 171 -13.78 -23.34 5.16
CA ASN A 171 -13.99 -24.66 4.52
C ASN A 171 -12.75 -25.14 3.73
N ASP A 172 -11.58 -24.53 3.92
CA ASP A 172 -10.33 -24.86 3.23
C ASP A 172 -10.45 -24.85 1.69
N THR A 173 -11.37 -24.03 1.13
CA THR A 173 -11.56 -23.91 -0.32
C THR A 173 -10.80 -22.76 -0.94
N LEU A 174 -10.06 -21.98 -0.13
CA LEU A 174 -9.14 -20.96 -0.58
C LEU A 174 -7.70 -21.37 -0.26
N PRO A 175 -6.76 -21.12 -1.18
CA PRO A 175 -5.34 -21.30 -0.88
C PRO A 175 -4.85 -20.24 0.09
N LEU A 176 -3.77 -20.51 0.80
CA LEU A 176 -3.01 -19.48 1.48
C LEU A 176 -2.41 -18.52 0.46
N SER A 177 -2.39 -17.24 0.77
CA SER A 177 -1.88 -16.23 -0.14
C SER A 177 -1.20 -15.07 0.56
N ILE A 178 -0.39 -14.36 -0.22
CA ILE A 178 0.14 -13.04 0.07
C ILE A 178 -0.35 -12.10 -1.02
N GLY A 179 -0.72 -10.89 -0.66
CA GLY A 179 -1.19 -9.93 -1.63
C GLY A 179 -1.06 -8.51 -1.15
N GLY A 180 -1.31 -7.57 -2.04
CA GLY A 180 -1.23 -6.15 -1.75
C GLY A 180 -1.67 -5.29 -2.92
N GLY A 181 -1.54 -3.99 -2.72
CA GLY A 181 -1.82 -2.99 -3.74
C GLY A 181 -0.68 -1.99 -3.87
N ILE A 182 -0.44 -1.53 -5.08
CA ILE A 182 0.49 -0.44 -5.39
C ILE A 182 -0.32 0.66 -6.05
N GLY A 183 -0.40 1.83 -5.41
CA GLY A 183 -1.10 2.99 -5.97
C GLY A 183 -0.36 3.53 -7.19
N GLN A 184 -0.96 3.41 -8.38
CA GLN A 184 -0.32 3.79 -9.64
C GLN A 184 -0.04 5.29 -9.69
N SER A 185 -1.07 6.11 -9.51
CA SER A 185 -0.93 7.57 -9.57
C SER A 185 -0.01 8.11 -8.49
N ARG A 186 -0.06 7.55 -7.27
CA ARG A 186 0.85 7.94 -6.19
C ARG A 186 2.30 7.59 -6.49
N LEU A 187 2.55 6.41 -7.09
CA LEU A 187 3.88 6.01 -7.53
C LEU A 187 4.40 6.91 -8.65
N CYS A 188 3.57 7.24 -9.64
CA CYS A 188 3.90 8.19 -10.70
C CYS A 188 4.20 9.58 -10.15
N MET A 189 3.38 10.07 -9.21
CA MET A 189 3.59 11.33 -8.52
C MET A 189 4.98 11.37 -7.85
N PHE A 190 5.34 10.31 -7.12
CA PHE A 190 6.64 10.19 -6.49
C PHE A 190 7.80 10.23 -7.51
N TYR A 191 7.74 9.41 -8.57
CA TYR A 191 8.80 9.36 -9.58
C TYR A 191 8.95 10.69 -10.34
N LEU A 192 7.86 11.34 -10.67
CA LEU A 192 7.86 12.58 -11.44
C LEU A 192 8.02 13.84 -10.58
N ARG A 193 8.23 13.67 -9.27
CA ARG A 193 8.44 14.77 -8.30
C ARG A 193 7.29 15.78 -8.32
N LYS A 194 6.06 15.27 -8.30
CA LYS A 194 4.84 16.08 -8.31
C LYS A 194 4.36 16.38 -6.90
N ALA A 195 3.74 17.54 -6.71
CA ALA A 195 3.26 18.00 -5.41
C ALA A 195 1.80 17.59 -5.14
N HIS A 196 1.06 17.30 -6.20
CA HIS A 196 -0.36 16.97 -6.11
C HIS A 196 -0.72 15.81 -7.03
N ILE A 197 -1.53 14.85 -6.55
CA ILE A 197 -1.95 13.69 -7.33
C ILE A 197 -2.76 14.08 -8.57
N GLY A 198 -3.42 15.24 -8.56
CA GLY A 198 -4.13 15.81 -9.69
C GLY A 198 -3.23 16.26 -10.86
N GLU A 199 -1.91 16.30 -10.67
CA GLU A 199 -0.95 16.49 -11.78
C GLU A 199 -0.68 15.18 -12.55
N ILE A 200 -1.19 14.03 -12.03
CA ILE A 200 -0.99 12.70 -12.60
C ILE A 200 -2.30 12.13 -13.13
N GLN A 201 -3.40 12.39 -12.45
CA GLN A 201 -4.71 11.82 -12.79
C GLN A 201 -5.80 12.88 -12.79
N ALA A 202 -6.73 12.78 -13.72
CA ALA A 202 -7.95 13.59 -13.74
C ALA A 202 -8.89 13.14 -12.62
N SER A 203 -9.46 14.11 -11.91
CA SER A 203 -10.46 13.88 -10.86
C SER A 203 -11.34 15.11 -10.68
N ILE A 204 -12.23 15.06 -9.70
CA ILE A 204 -13.05 16.21 -9.30
C ILE A 204 -12.38 16.83 -8.07
N TRP A 205 -12.03 18.11 -8.19
CA TRP A 205 -11.36 18.86 -7.14
C TRP A 205 -12.25 20.01 -6.66
N PRO A 206 -12.34 20.27 -5.33
CA PRO A 206 -13.01 21.45 -4.79
C PRO A 206 -12.42 22.74 -5.36
N GLU A 207 -13.26 23.76 -5.46
CA GLU A 207 -12.89 25.05 -6.07
C GLU A 207 -11.80 25.80 -5.30
N ASP A 208 -11.78 25.69 -3.99
CA ASP A 208 -10.73 26.23 -3.11
C ASP A 208 -9.39 25.53 -3.36
N MET A 209 -9.38 24.21 -3.46
CA MET A 209 -8.18 23.44 -3.78
C MET A 209 -7.64 23.77 -5.18
N ARG A 210 -8.52 23.94 -6.17
CA ARG A 210 -8.12 24.36 -7.52
C ARG A 210 -7.42 25.71 -7.52
N LYS A 211 -7.97 26.67 -6.78
CA LYS A 211 -7.36 28.01 -6.63
C LYS A 211 -6.00 27.95 -5.93
N GLU A 212 -5.91 27.18 -4.85
CA GLU A 212 -4.64 26.99 -4.14
C GLU A 212 -3.57 26.37 -5.06
N CYS A 213 -3.94 25.36 -5.83
CA CYS A 213 -3.05 24.76 -6.83
C CYS A 213 -2.60 25.77 -7.90
N GLU A 214 -3.53 26.60 -8.40
CA GLU A 214 -3.22 27.63 -9.38
C GLU A 214 -2.25 28.70 -8.81
N GLU A 215 -2.47 29.15 -7.56
CA GLU A 215 -1.58 30.09 -6.87
C GLU A 215 -0.16 29.53 -6.65
N LEU A 216 -0.05 28.21 -6.50
CA LEU A 216 1.21 27.49 -6.31
C LEU A 216 1.85 27.00 -7.61
N ASP A 217 1.30 27.36 -8.78
CA ASP A 217 1.74 26.89 -10.11
C ASP A 217 1.67 25.34 -10.25
N ILE A 218 0.70 24.72 -9.59
CA ILE A 218 0.39 23.28 -9.67
C ILE A 218 -0.70 23.08 -10.71
N HIS A 219 -0.38 22.41 -11.81
CA HIS A 219 -1.29 22.21 -12.92
C HIS A 219 -2.08 20.88 -12.77
N LEU A 220 -3.34 20.99 -12.38
CA LEU A 220 -4.26 19.84 -12.32
C LEU A 220 -4.73 19.46 -13.72
N ILE A 221 -4.70 18.15 -14.06
CA ILE A 221 -5.16 17.62 -15.38
C ILE A 221 -6.64 17.22 -15.34
#